data_14c54d442cddce24e9a12fa99ca100b2
#
_entry.id   14c54d442cddce24e9a12fa99ca100b2
#
_cell.length_a   1.000
_cell.length_b   1.000
_cell.length_c   1.000
_cell.angle_alpha   90.00
_cell.angle_beta   90.00
_cell.angle_gamma   90.00
#
_symmetry.space_group_name_H-M   'P 1'
#
loop_
_entity.id
_entity.type
_entity.pdbx_description
1 polymer ?
#
loop_
_entity_poly.entity_id
_entity_poly.type
_entity_poly.pdbx_seq_one_letter_code
_entity_poly.pdbx_strand_id
1 'polypeptide(L)'
;MSSSLYKGDPRPPSRGRRGLSGPRAGRLVRELVDFREPRRASELAKATGISESYVSRLLELLGEEALIRRSKHVITKIDWEGLLRSRAETYQLMKANHVWPTITRIGLDRTLSALRDNKIRHQVLATGSFAAQGFAPTAVGGALMLYVPPGSRVVDEVAQDLGLLRVDHSSVDVLLLQPMSQAAMDRPHPKRIDGVPIVGLSQLVLDCLSGPGRLPAEGEALLEWMTGHEDEWRGPSPLRDHDLALP
;
A
#
# COMPACT_ATOMS: atom_id res chain seq x y z
N MET A 1 -7.29 13.42 42.76
CA MET A 1 -8.13 13.86 41.63
C MET A 1 -7.73 13.03 40.41
N SER A 2 -8.54 11.99 40.15
CA SER A 2 -8.27 10.97 39.14
C SER A 2 -8.60 11.48 37.75
N SER A 3 -7.58 11.44 36.87
CA SER A 3 -7.76 11.64 35.44
C SER A 3 -8.14 10.30 34.80
N SER A 4 -9.39 10.15 34.44
CA SER A 4 -9.93 9.03 33.67
C SER A 4 -9.53 9.21 32.20
N LEU A 5 -8.48 8.50 31.77
CA LEU A 5 -8.11 8.38 30.36
C LEU A 5 -9.06 7.39 29.67
N TYR A 6 -9.74 7.86 28.67
CA TYR A 6 -10.62 7.19 27.72
C TYR A 6 -10.02 5.86 27.23
N LYS A 7 -10.44 4.75 27.81
CA LYS A 7 -10.33 3.42 27.23
C LYS A 7 -11.54 3.18 26.35
N GLY A 8 -11.47 3.60 25.11
CA GLY A 8 -12.37 3.11 24.08
C GLY A 8 -12.07 1.63 23.84
N ASP A 9 -12.99 0.77 24.22
CA ASP A 9 -12.93 -0.67 23.96
C ASP A 9 -12.92 -0.89 22.43
N PRO A 10 -11.89 -1.54 21.84
CA PRO A 10 -11.87 -1.77 20.40
C PRO A 10 -12.99 -2.77 20.07
N ARG A 11 -14.06 -2.28 19.44
CA ARG A 11 -15.10 -3.17 18.89
C ARG A 11 -14.41 -4.21 17.99
N PRO A 12 -14.77 -5.50 18.15
CA PRO A 12 -14.22 -6.52 17.26
C PRO A 12 -14.58 -6.17 15.80
N PRO A 13 -13.62 -6.36 14.86
CA PRO A 13 -13.86 -6.04 13.46
C PRO A 13 -15.08 -6.80 12.93
N SER A 14 -15.88 -6.16 12.09
CA SER A 14 -17.03 -6.76 11.41
C SER A 14 -16.61 -8.01 10.58
N ARG A 15 -17.56 -8.86 10.18
CA ARG A 15 -17.25 -10.04 9.34
C ARG A 15 -16.57 -9.61 8.02
N GLY A 16 -17.02 -8.51 7.41
CA GLY A 16 -16.43 -7.95 6.18
C GLY A 16 -15.00 -7.53 6.38
N ARG A 17 -14.66 -6.84 7.46
CA ARG A 17 -13.29 -6.44 7.80
C ARG A 17 -12.33 -7.62 7.95
N ARG A 18 -12.77 -8.73 8.56
CA ARG A 18 -11.95 -9.97 8.62
C ARG A 18 -11.71 -10.58 7.23
N GLY A 19 -12.64 -10.45 6.31
CA GLY A 19 -12.50 -10.89 4.92
C GLY A 19 -11.42 -10.13 4.14
N LEU A 20 -11.10 -8.89 4.55
CA LEU A 20 -10.06 -8.07 3.91
C LEU A 20 -8.64 -8.36 4.40
N SER A 21 -8.43 -9.28 5.32
CA SER A 21 -7.09 -9.64 5.82
C SER A 21 -6.32 -10.53 4.83
N GLY A 22 -4.99 -10.52 4.95
CA GLY A 22 -4.10 -11.39 4.19
C GLY A 22 -3.74 -10.91 2.77
N PRO A 23 -2.78 -11.60 2.12
CA PRO A 23 -2.17 -11.15 0.85
C PRO A 23 -3.14 -11.18 -0.34
N ARG A 24 -4.02 -12.19 -0.43
CA ARG A 24 -5.00 -12.33 -1.53
C ARG A 24 -6.01 -11.18 -1.50
N ALA A 25 -6.56 -10.88 -0.33
CA ALA A 25 -7.48 -9.77 -0.16
C ALA A 25 -6.79 -8.44 -0.49
N GLY A 26 -5.56 -8.22 -0.01
CA GLY A 26 -4.79 -7.02 -0.32
C GLY A 26 -4.54 -6.84 -1.82
N ARG A 27 -4.25 -7.93 -2.56
CA ARG A 27 -4.09 -7.87 -4.02
C ARG A 27 -5.41 -7.49 -4.72
N LEU A 28 -6.53 -8.07 -4.31
CA LEU A 28 -7.84 -7.76 -4.89
C LEU A 28 -8.28 -6.33 -4.57
N VAL A 29 -8.07 -5.87 -3.33
CA VAL A 29 -8.38 -4.50 -2.93
C VAL A 29 -7.61 -3.50 -3.81
N ARG A 30 -6.30 -3.69 -3.99
CA ARG A 30 -5.51 -2.80 -4.84
C ARG A 30 -5.98 -2.83 -6.29
N GLU A 31 -6.35 -4.00 -6.83
CA GLU A 31 -6.90 -4.11 -8.18
C GLU A 31 -8.21 -3.34 -8.35
N LEU A 32 -9.08 -3.36 -7.34
CA LEU A 32 -10.33 -2.59 -7.32
C LEU A 32 -10.09 -1.09 -7.16
N VAL A 33 -9.09 -0.70 -6.39
CA VAL A 33 -8.78 0.71 -6.11
C VAL A 33 -8.03 1.35 -7.26
N ASP A 34 -7.00 0.67 -7.80
CA ASP A 34 -6.10 1.22 -8.81
C ASP A 34 -6.76 1.45 -10.18
N PHE A 35 -7.89 0.76 -10.45
CA PHE A 35 -8.60 0.86 -11.72
C PHE A 35 -10.06 1.24 -11.55
N ARG A 36 -10.58 2.03 -12.48
CA ARG A 36 -11.96 2.48 -12.50
C ARG A 36 -12.93 1.38 -12.91
N GLU A 37 -14.17 1.58 -12.55
CA GLU A 37 -15.31 0.80 -13.03
C GLU A 37 -15.58 1.06 -14.54
N PRO A 38 -16.26 0.15 -15.23
CA PRO A 38 -16.83 -1.12 -14.76
C PRO A 38 -15.80 -2.25 -14.62
N ARG A 39 -16.05 -3.21 -13.69
CA ARG A 39 -15.18 -4.38 -13.42
C ARG A 39 -16.01 -5.67 -13.36
N ARG A 40 -15.42 -6.82 -13.65
CA ARG A 40 -16.04 -8.16 -13.53
C ARG A 40 -15.23 -9.09 -12.63
N ALA A 41 -15.93 -10.04 -11.95
CA ALA A 41 -15.26 -11.01 -11.08
C ALA A 41 -14.25 -11.88 -11.83
N SER A 42 -14.58 -12.35 -13.04
CA SER A 42 -13.69 -13.18 -13.87
C SER A 42 -12.44 -12.39 -14.33
N GLU A 43 -12.60 -11.11 -14.68
CA GLU A 43 -11.49 -10.24 -15.04
C GLU A 43 -10.58 -9.98 -13.83
N LEU A 44 -11.16 -9.68 -12.67
CA LEU A 44 -10.42 -9.51 -11.41
C LEU A 44 -9.67 -10.78 -11.02
N ALA A 45 -10.28 -11.95 -11.19
CA ALA A 45 -9.62 -13.24 -10.94
C ALA A 45 -8.39 -13.42 -11.85
N LYS A 46 -8.54 -13.11 -13.14
CA LYS A 46 -7.46 -13.17 -14.13
C LYS A 46 -6.34 -12.18 -13.81
N ALA A 47 -6.70 -10.93 -13.53
CA ALA A 47 -5.73 -9.85 -13.23
C ALA A 47 -4.92 -10.11 -11.96
N THR A 48 -5.56 -10.71 -10.94
CA THR A 48 -4.94 -10.97 -9.63
C THR A 48 -4.31 -12.35 -9.49
N GLY A 49 -4.63 -13.30 -10.38
CA GLY A 49 -4.24 -14.71 -10.23
C GLY A 49 -4.93 -15.41 -9.05
N ILE A 50 -6.08 -14.90 -8.60
CA ILE A 50 -6.87 -15.45 -7.50
C ILE A 50 -8.05 -16.23 -8.09
N SER A 51 -8.46 -17.33 -7.44
CA SER A 51 -9.59 -18.12 -7.91
C SER A 51 -10.89 -17.32 -7.95
N GLU A 52 -11.73 -17.53 -8.97
CA GLU A 52 -13.01 -16.83 -9.12
C GLU A 52 -13.93 -17.03 -7.89
N SER A 53 -13.91 -18.22 -7.29
CA SER A 53 -14.71 -18.49 -6.10
C SER A 53 -14.29 -17.65 -4.89
N TYR A 54 -13.00 -17.35 -4.73
CA TYR A 54 -12.52 -16.45 -3.68
C TYR A 54 -12.90 -15.01 -4.00
N VAL A 55 -12.70 -14.56 -5.25
CA VAL A 55 -13.08 -13.23 -5.72
C VAL A 55 -14.58 -13.00 -5.50
N SER A 56 -15.44 -13.93 -5.93
CA SER A 56 -16.90 -13.81 -5.78
C SER A 56 -17.32 -13.66 -4.31
N ARG A 57 -16.79 -14.50 -3.42
CA ARG A 57 -17.09 -14.38 -1.97
C ARG A 57 -16.64 -13.04 -1.39
N LEU A 58 -15.46 -12.55 -1.80
CA LEU A 58 -15.00 -11.27 -1.29
C LEU A 58 -15.84 -10.11 -1.83
N LEU A 59 -16.24 -10.16 -3.11
CA LEU A 59 -17.15 -9.15 -3.70
C LEU A 59 -18.54 -9.17 -3.07
N GLU A 60 -19.04 -10.32 -2.61
CA GLU A 60 -20.28 -10.41 -1.82
C GLU A 60 -20.13 -9.66 -0.50
N LEU A 61 -19.07 -9.93 0.27
CA LEU A 61 -18.77 -9.21 1.50
C LEU A 61 -18.62 -7.71 1.30
N LEU A 62 -17.95 -7.28 0.22
CA LEU A 62 -17.81 -5.86 -0.10
C LEU A 62 -19.14 -5.21 -0.48
N GLY A 63 -20.03 -5.96 -1.12
CA GLY A 63 -21.40 -5.52 -1.42
C GLY A 63 -22.26 -5.36 -0.15
N GLU A 64 -22.18 -6.31 0.77
CA GLU A 64 -22.86 -6.25 2.08
C GLU A 64 -22.39 -5.05 2.93
N GLU A 65 -21.11 -4.69 2.85
CA GLU A 65 -20.53 -3.52 3.53
C GLU A 65 -20.74 -2.22 2.74
N ALA A 66 -21.47 -2.25 1.62
CA ALA A 66 -21.72 -1.12 0.72
C ALA A 66 -20.45 -0.48 0.09
N LEU A 67 -19.31 -1.17 0.14
CA LEU A 67 -18.04 -0.72 -0.47
C LEU A 67 -18.00 -0.87 -1.98
N ILE A 68 -18.89 -1.68 -2.55
CA ILE A 68 -19.12 -1.79 -3.99
C ILE A 68 -20.61 -1.86 -4.30
N ARG A 69 -20.99 -1.42 -5.51
CA ARG A 69 -22.31 -1.70 -6.08
C ARG A 69 -22.17 -2.56 -7.32
N ARG A 70 -23.09 -3.50 -7.48
CA ARG A 70 -23.09 -4.44 -8.61
C ARG A 70 -24.42 -4.37 -9.33
N SER A 71 -24.39 -4.48 -10.66
CA SER A 71 -25.54 -4.76 -11.49
C SER A 71 -25.28 -6.07 -12.24
N LYS A 72 -26.07 -7.11 -11.95
CA LYS A 72 -25.79 -8.49 -12.40
C LYS A 72 -24.35 -8.92 -12.02
N HIS A 73 -23.50 -9.17 -13.01
CA HIS A 73 -22.12 -9.62 -12.85
C HIS A 73 -21.07 -8.50 -12.95
N VAL A 74 -21.53 -7.24 -13.09
CA VAL A 74 -20.65 -6.07 -13.29
C VAL A 74 -20.64 -5.22 -12.02
N ILE A 75 -19.45 -4.85 -11.56
CA ILE A 75 -19.24 -3.85 -10.52
C ILE A 75 -19.35 -2.49 -11.20
N THR A 76 -20.34 -1.70 -10.79
CA THR A 76 -20.67 -0.41 -11.40
C THR A 76 -20.22 0.78 -10.56
N LYS A 77 -19.88 0.55 -9.30
CA LYS A 77 -19.34 1.57 -8.39
C LYS A 77 -18.44 0.93 -7.35
N ILE A 78 -17.34 1.57 -7.07
CA ILE A 78 -16.38 1.22 -6.01
C ILE A 78 -16.21 2.44 -5.11
N ASP A 79 -16.49 2.27 -3.81
CA ASP A 79 -16.06 3.20 -2.78
C ASP A 79 -14.59 2.88 -2.44
N TRP A 80 -13.69 3.39 -3.27
CA TRP A 80 -12.28 3.08 -3.17
C TRP A 80 -11.65 3.63 -1.88
N GLU A 81 -12.11 4.79 -1.39
CA GLU A 81 -11.63 5.37 -0.12
C GLU A 81 -12.08 4.49 1.05
N GLY A 82 -13.35 4.17 1.15
CA GLY A 82 -13.89 3.26 2.16
C GLY A 82 -13.22 1.89 2.15
N LEU A 83 -12.87 1.39 0.96
CA LEU A 83 -12.18 0.12 0.77
C LEU A 83 -10.74 0.16 1.30
N LEU A 84 -9.99 1.24 1.06
CA LEU A 84 -8.65 1.45 1.62
C LEU A 84 -8.69 1.58 3.14
N ARG A 85 -9.63 2.35 3.70
CA ARG A 85 -9.81 2.50 5.15
C ARG A 85 -10.13 1.15 5.81
N SER A 86 -11.09 0.42 5.27
CA SER A 86 -11.46 -0.91 5.77
C SER A 86 -10.31 -1.91 5.69
N ARG A 87 -9.50 -1.84 4.64
CA ARG A 87 -8.30 -2.66 4.52
C ARG A 87 -7.22 -2.26 5.53
N ALA A 88 -6.99 -0.96 5.76
CA ALA A 88 -6.00 -0.45 6.69
C ALA A 88 -6.24 -0.93 8.13
N GLU A 89 -7.50 -1.15 8.55
CA GLU A 89 -7.82 -1.71 9.86
C GLU A 89 -7.31 -3.15 10.07
N THR A 90 -7.13 -3.89 8.98
CA THR A 90 -6.67 -5.30 9.01
C THR A 90 -5.25 -5.48 8.52
N TYR A 91 -4.69 -4.47 7.90
CA TYR A 91 -3.31 -4.39 7.44
C TYR A 91 -2.50 -3.62 8.47
N GLN A 92 -1.36 -4.14 8.87
CA GLN A 92 -0.44 -3.48 9.79
C GLN A 92 0.94 -3.48 9.16
N LEU A 93 1.42 -2.31 8.73
CA LEU A 93 2.69 -2.16 8.01
C LEU A 93 3.83 -2.95 8.62
N MET A 94 4.06 -2.78 9.94
CA MET A 94 5.18 -3.42 10.62
C MET A 94 5.01 -4.93 10.79
N LYS A 95 3.78 -5.47 10.77
CA LYS A 95 3.52 -6.92 10.87
C LYS A 95 3.40 -7.61 9.52
N ALA A 96 3.06 -6.86 8.47
CA ALA A 96 2.95 -7.38 7.11
C ALA A 96 4.31 -7.52 6.41
N ASN A 97 5.37 -7.06 7.07
CA ASN A 97 6.73 -7.03 6.54
C ASN A 97 7.73 -7.55 7.58
N HIS A 98 8.80 -8.18 7.13
CA HIS A 98 10.00 -8.28 7.94
C HIS A 98 10.70 -6.93 7.90
N VAL A 99 10.88 -6.33 9.08
CA VAL A 99 11.43 -4.98 9.22
C VAL A 99 12.87 -5.05 9.68
N TRP A 100 13.75 -4.35 8.97
CA TRP A 100 15.17 -4.29 9.26
C TRP A 100 15.57 -2.83 9.53
N PRO A 101 15.72 -2.45 10.82
CA PRO A 101 16.22 -1.12 11.18
C PRO A 101 17.69 -0.97 10.78
N THR A 102 18.01 0.16 10.16
CA THR A 102 19.38 0.45 9.71
C THR A 102 19.74 1.91 9.93
N ILE A 103 21.05 2.17 10.06
CA ILE A 103 21.63 3.50 10.00
C ILE A 103 22.50 3.61 8.75
N THR A 104 22.63 4.81 8.21
CA THR A 104 23.52 5.06 7.08
C THR A 104 24.95 5.35 7.53
N ARG A 105 25.93 4.68 6.90
CA ARG A 105 27.36 4.97 7.11
C ARG A 105 27.87 6.15 6.28
N ILE A 106 27.17 6.49 5.23
CA ILE A 106 27.62 7.45 4.20
C ILE A 106 26.78 8.72 4.15
N GLY A 107 25.76 8.82 5.04
CA GLY A 107 24.79 9.90 5.06
C GLY A 107 23.59 9.66 4.15
N LEU A 108 22.41 10.14 4.56
CA LEU A 108 21.14 9.91 3.86
C LEU A 108 21.15 10.44 2.43
N ASP A 109 21.82 11.57 2.17
CA ASP A 109 21.90 12.16 0.84
C ASP A 109 22.60 11.23 -0.17
N ARG A 110 23.67 10.55 0.25
CA ARG A 110 24.36 9.58 -0.60
C ARG A 110 23.53 8.31 -0.81
N THR A 111 22.82 7.87 0.21
CA THR A 111 21.85 6.76 0.11
C THR A 111 20.75 7.09 -0.90
N LEU A 112 20.17 8.30 -0.83
CA LEU A 112 19.20 8.78 -1.82
C LEU A 112 19.78 8.92 -3.21
N SER A 113 21.04 9.38 -3.36
CA SER A 113 21.72 9.45 -4.66
C SER A 113 21.88 8.06 -5.29
N ALA A 114 22.25 7.04 -4.51
CA ALA A 114 22.36 5.67 -5.01
C ALA A 114 21.01 5.13 -5.52
N LEU A 115 19.89 5.47 -4.85
CA LEU A 115 18.54 5.14 -5.29
C LEU A 115 18.13 5.85 -6.59
N ARG A 116 18.48 7.14 -6.73
CA ARG A 116 18.23 7.94 -7.93
C ARG A 116 18.95 7.39 -9.15
N ASP A 117 20.23 7.09 -8.97
CA ASP A 117 21.14 6.64 -10.02
C ASP A 117 20.90 5.17 -10.43
N ASN A 118 19.97 4.49 -9.77
CA ASN A 118 19.66 3.08 -10.00
C ASN A 118 20.92 2.16 -9.88
N LYS A 119 21.80 2.49 -8.94
CA LYS A 119 23.05 1.75 -8.68
C LYS A 119 22.86 0.54 -7.75
N ILE A 120 21.63 0.07 -7.63
CA ILE A 120 21.24 -1.00 -6.74
C ILE A 120 20.88 -2.22 -7.58
N ARG A 121 21.36 -3.40 -7.18
CA ARG A 121 21.13 -4.68 -7.87
C ARG A 121 19.67 -5.12 -7.91
N HIS A 122 18.87 -4.64 -6.98
CA HIS A 122 17.48 -5.03 -6.80
C HIS A 122 16.54 -3.85 -6.97
N GLN A 123 15.28 -4.12 -7.30
CA GLN A 123 14.24 -3.11 -7.28
C GLN A 123 13.98 -2.69 -5.83
N VAL A 124 14.13 -1.41 -5.53
CA VAL A 124 13.83 -0.80 -4.23
C VAL A 124 12.80 0.30 -4.44
N LEU A 125 11.75 0.32 -3.62
CA LEU A 125 10.67 1.30 -3.71
C LEU A 125 10.50 2.01 -2.37
N ALA A 126 10.49 3.33 -2.37
CA ALA A 126 10.22 4.10 -1.16
C ALA A 126 8.72 4.13 -0.83
N THR A 127 8.41 4.19 0.46
CA THR A 127 7.06 4.33 1.02
C THR A 127 7.09 5.26 2.24
N GLY A 128 5.95 5.39 2.94
CA GLY A 128 5.83 6.21 4.14
C GLY A 128 6.02 7.70 3.88
N SER A 129 6.48 8.45 4.89
CA SER A 129 6.57 9.92 4.85
C SER A 129 7.34 10.46 3.65
N PHE A 130 8.46 9.82 3.29
CA PHE A 130 9.27 10.26 2.13
C PHE A 130 8.47 10.23 0.82
N ALA A 131 7.68 9.18 0.60
CA ALA A 131 6.87 9.07 -0.61
C ALA A 131 5.62 9.95 -0.56
N ALA A 132 4.96 10.03 0.61
CA ALA A 132 3.73 10.79 0.81
C ALA A 132 3.92 12.30 0.61
N GLN A 133 5.05 12.86 1.03
CA GLN A 133 5.34 14.30 0.88
C GLN A 133 5.37 14.78 -0.57
N GLY A 134 5.55 13.90 -1.53
CA GLY A 134 5.50 14.23 -2.96
C GLY A 134 4.10 14.52 -3.50
N PHE A 135 3.06 14.24 -2.71
CA PHE A 135 1.64 14.44 -3.05
C PHE A 135 0.96 15.34 -2.01
N ALA A 136 1.11 15.04 -0.74
CA ALA A 136 0.50 15.75 0.37
C ALA A 136 1.56 16.07 1.43
N PRO A 137 2.31 17.17 1.27
CA PRO A 137 3.37 17.54 2.20
C PRO A 137 2.75 17.98 3.54
N THR A 138 2.91 17.16 4.58
CA THR A 138 2.37 17.43 5.92
C THR A 138 3.45 17.70 6.95
N ALA A 139 4.57 16.98 6.89
CA ALA A 139 5.66 17.14 7.84
C ALA A 139 6.99 16.61 7.27
N VAL A 140 8.10 17.19 7.69
CA VAL A 140 9.46 16.78 7.31
C VAL A 140 10.06 15.87 8.39
N GLY A 141 10.80 14.83 7.96
CA GLY A 141 11.57 13.96 8.83
C GLY A 141 10.92 12.58 9.06
N GLY A 142 11.60 11.72 9.80
CA GLY A 142 11.30 10.31 10.00
C GLY A 142 12.27 9.41 9.23
N ALA A 143 12.31 8.13 9.59
CA ALA A 143 13.15 7.16 8.88
C ALA A 143 12.67 6.98 7.43
N LEU A 144 13.60 6.90 6.49
CA LEU A 144 13.31 6.51 5.11
C LEU A 144 12.86 5.05 5.09
N MET A 145 11.66 4.79 4.57
CA MET A 145 11.11 3.44 4.47
C MET A 145 11.27 2.92 3.05
N LEU A 146 11.94 1.78 2.89
CA LEU A 146 12.25 1.19 1.60
C LEU A 146 11.78 -0.26 1.53
N TYR A 147 10.90 -0.56 0.60
CA TYR A 147 10.59 -1.94 0.23
C TYR A 147 11.75 -2.57 -0.53
N VAL A 148 12.10 -3.79 -0.14
CA VAL A 148 13.08 -4.64 -0.80
C VAL A 148 12.42 -5.97 -1.20
N PRO A 149 12.79 -6.59 -2.32
CA PRO A 149 12.19 -7.86 -2.75
C PRO A 149 12.38 -8.97 -1.71
N PRO A 150 11.46 -9.95 -1.64
CA PRO A 150 11.66 -11.14 -0.83
C PRO A 150 12.88 -11.95 -1.31
N GLY A 151 13.63 -12.52 -0.37
CA GLY A 151 14.82 -13.33 -0.64
C GLY A 151 15.81 -13.27 0.52
N SER A 152 16.46 -14.38 0.83
CA SER A 152 17.28 -14.51 2.04
C SER A 152 18.53 -13.61 2.07
N ARG A 153 19.07 -13.22 0.91
CA ARG A 153 20.27 -12.39 0.78
C ARG A 153 19.97 -10.95 0.32
N VAL A 154 18.76 -10.70 -0.17
CA VAL A 154 18.40 -9.43 -0.80
C VAL A 154 18.56 -8.24 0.14
N VAL A 155 18.15 -8.41 1.40
CA VAL A 155 18.29 -7.34 2.41
C VAL A 155 19.76 -6.98 2.64
N ASP A 156 20.64 -7.97 2.74
CA ASP A 156 22.07 -7.73 2.95
C ASP A 156 22.73 -7.08 1.72
N GLU A 157 22.35 -7.53 0.54
CA GLU A 157 22.83 -6.98 -0.73
C GLU A 157 22.38 -5.52 -0.93
N VAL A 158 21.12 -5.21 -0.65
CA VAL A 158 20.60 -3.83 -0.68
C VAL A 158 21.25 -2.97 0.39
N ALA A 159 21.42 -3.49 1.62
CA ALA A 159 22.10 -2.76 2.68
C ALA A 159 23.56 -2.43 2.31
N GLN A 160 24.25 -3.38 1.67
CA GLN A 160 25.60 -3.15 1.16
C GLN A 160 25.63 -2.09 0.06
N ASP A 161 24.74 -2.18 -0.95
CA ASP A 161 24.68 -1.23 -2.07
C ASP A 161 24.36 0.20 -1.59
N LEU A 162 23.55 0.33 -0.54
CA LEU A 162 23.14 1.62 0.04
C LEU A 162 24.05 2.10 1.18
N GLY A 163 25.09 1.35 1.56
CA GLY A 163 25.98 1.72 2.67
C GLY A 163 25.29 1.73 4.03
N LEU A 164 24.35 0.82 4.25
CA LEU A 164 23.56 0.70 5.48
C LEU A 164 24.15 -0.32 6.44
N LEU A 165 23.97 -0.09 7.74
CA LEU A 165 24.27 -1.03 8.82
C LEU A 165 22.99 -1.35 9.59
N ARG A 166 22.78 -2.63 9.88
CA ARG A 166 21.72 -3.08 10.79
C ARG A 166 21.98 -2.59 12.21
N VAL A 167 20.90 -2.20 12.87
CA VAL A 167 20.92 -1.77 14.28
C VAL A 167 19.71 -2.33 15.03
N ASP A 168 19.89 -2.51 16.34
CA ASP A 168 18.80 -2.96 17.22
C ASP A 168 18.18 -1.81 18.03
N HIS A 169 18.46 -0.56 17.68
CA HIS A 169 18.23 0.61 18.54
C HIS A 169 17.32 1.68 17.95
N SER A 170 16.98 2.65 18.80
CA SER A 170 16.01 3.73 18.59
C SER A 170 16.40 4.80 17.57
N SER A 171 17.66 4.91 17.18
CA SER A 171 18.10 5.86 16.13
C SER A 171 18.19 5.12 14.80
N VAL A 172 17.17 5.29 13.96
CA VAL A 172 17.04 4.61 12.66
C VAL A 172 16.96 5.66 11.57
N ASP A 173 17.85 5.58 10.58
CA ASP A 173 17.82 6.43 9.41
C ASP A 173 16.96 5.81 8.29
N VAL A 174 17.06 4.47 8.13
CA VAL A 174 16.37 3.73 7.07
C VAL A 174 15.76 2.45 7.63
N LEU A 175 14.48 2.21 7.30
CA LEU A 175 13.79 0.94 7.53
C LEU A 175 13.72 0.18 6.21
N LEU A 176 14.38 -0.97 6.13
CA LEU A 176 14.18 -1.89 5.02
C LEU A 176 12.98 -2.79 5.34
N LEU A 177 12.00 -2.80 4.45
CA LEU A 177 10.75 -3.55 4.57
C LEU A 177 10.75 -4.68 3.55
N GLN A 178 10.83 -5.91 4.00
CA GLN A 178 10.73 -7.08 3.14
C GLN A 178 9.30 -7.64 3.22
N PRO A 179 8.47 -7.48 2.18
CA PRO A 179 7.06 -7.84 2.24
C PRO A 179 6.88 -9.36 2.24
N MET A 180 5.89 -9.84 3.00
CA MET A 180 5.47 -11.25 2.94
C MET A 180 4.85 -11.63 1.58
N SER A 181 4.48 -10.63 0.78
CA SER A 181 3.93 -10.79 -0.56
C SER A 181 4.53 -9.76 -1.50
N GLN A 182 5.03 -10.21 -2.63
CA GLN A 182 5.56 -9.36 -3.71
C GLN A 182 4.54 -8.30 -4.17
N ALA A 183 3.25 -8.56 -3.98
CA ALA A 183 2.18 -7.66 -4.40
C ALA A 183 2.36 -6.19 -3.95
N ALA A 184 3.00 -5.92 -2.81
CA ALA A 184 3.29 -4.55 -2.38
C ALA A 184 4.18 -3.77 -3.36
N MET A 185 4.97 -4.47 -4.17
CA MET A 185 5.94 -3.91 -5.10
C MET A 185 5.57 -4.06 -6.59
N ASP A 186 4.50 -4.81 -6.91
CA ASP A 186 4.17 -5.21 -8.30
C ASP A 186 3.87 -4.03 -9.23
N ARG A 187 3.37 -2.91 -8.69
CA ARG A 187 2.97 -1.73 -9.48
C ARG A 187 3.54 -0.46 -8.84
N PRO A 188 4.81 -0.14 -9.11
CA PRO A 188 5.38 1.12 -8.66
C PRO A 188 4.65 2.30 -9.33
N HIS A 189 4.61 3.43 -8.63
CA HIS A 189 4.05 4.65 -9.20
C HIS A 189 4.96 5.19 -10.32
N PRO A 190 4.40 5.71 -11.43
CA PRO A 190 5.22 6.25 -12.53
C PRO A 190 6.01 7.51 -12.12
N LYS A 191 5.45 8.34 -11.24
CA LYS A 191 6.14 9.49 -10.67
C LYS A 191 7.19 9.02 -9.66
N ARG A 192 8.37 9.62 -9.73
CA ARG A 192 9.45 9.46 -8.74
C ARG A 192 9.46 10.67 -7.82
N ILE A 193 9.73 10.46 -6.54
CA ILE A 193 9.88 11.56 -5.58
C ILE A 193 11.38 11.83 -5.43
N ASP A 194 11.79 13.04 -5.74
CA ASP A 194 13.22 13.42 -5.81
C ASP A 194 14.09 12.41 -6.61
N GLY A 195 13.53 11.85 -7.67
CA GLY A 195 14.20 10.83 -8.50
C GLY A 195 14.18 9.41 -7.91
N VAL A 196 13.66 9.19 -6.71
CA VAL A 196 13.54 7.88 -6.07
C VAL A 196 12.22 7.20 -6.47
N PRO A 197 12.24 5.93 -6.90
CA PRO A 197 11.03 5.20 -7.22
C PRO A 197 10.23 4.90 -5.95
N ILE A 198 8.90 4.97 -6.07
CA ILE A 198 7.98 4.77 -4.95
C ILE A 198 6.96 3.66 -5.25
N VAL A 199 6.34 3.11 -4.21
CA VAL A 199 5.20 2.19 -4.33
C VAL A 199 4.00 2.86 -4.99
N GLY A 200 3.05 2.08 -5.51
CA GLY A 200 1.77 2.61 -6.00
C GLY A 200 0.97 3.31 -4.92
N LEU A 201 0.14 4.29 -5.28
CA LEU A 201 -0.56 5.15 -4.30
C LEU A 201 -1.50 4.37 -3.37
N SER A 202 -2.21 3.38 -3.86
CA SER A 202 -3.05 2.52 -3.01
C SER A 202 -2.24 1.78 -1.94
N GLN A 203 -1.01 1.33 -2.26
CA GLN A 203 -0.12 0.74 -1.27
C GLN A 203 0.43 1.80 -0.31
N LEU A 204 0.83 2.98 -0.82
CA LEU A 204 1.35 4.08 -0.01
C LEU A 204 0.34 4.52 1.06
N VAL A 205 -0.93 4.69 0.68
CA VAL A 205 -2.02 5.01 1.62
C VAL A 205 -2.16 3.93 2.70
N LEU A 206 -2.17 2.65 2.31
CA LEU A 206 -2.26 1.55 3.28
C LEU A 206 -1.09 1.55 4.26
N ASP A 207 0.11 1.80 3.77
CA ASP A 207 1.31 1.87 4.60
C ASP A 207 1.25 3.05 5.57
N CYS A 208 0.79 4.21 5.11
CA CYS A 208 0.62 5.39 5.95
C CYS A 208 -0.48 5.17 6.98
N LEU A 209 -1.71 4.83 6.57
CA LEU A 209 -2.85 4.66 7.49
C LEU A 209 -2.61 3.62 8.59
N SER A 210 -1.81 2.58 8.31
CA SER A 210 -1.51 1.48 9.24
C SER A 210 -0.12 1.55 9.86
N GLY A 211 0.64 2.58 9.54
CA GLY A 211 2.01 2.78 10.01
C GLY A 211 2.09 3.42 11.39
N PRO A 212 3.28 3.43 12.00
CA PRO A 212 3.49 4.01 13.31
C PRO A 212 3.59 5.54 13.29
N GLY A 213 3.46 6.14 14.48
CA GLY A 213 3.73 7.55 14.72
C GLY A 213 2.75 8.47 13.99
N ARG A 214 3.26 9.36 13.16
CA ARG A 214 2.48 10.36 12.40
C ARG A 214 1.94 9.86 11.06
N LEU A 215 2.39 8.70 10.59
CA LEU A 215 1.98 8.14 9.30
C LEU A 215 0.47 8.11 9.08
N PRO A 216 -0.39 7.79 10.07
CA PRO A 216 -1.84 7.84 9.88
C PRO A 216 -2.36 9.21 9.45
N ALA A 217 -1.84 10.30 10.00
CA ALA A 217 -2.22 11.65 9.60
C ALA A 217 -1.75 11.99 8.18
N GLU A 218 -0.57 11.51 7.78
CA GLU A 218 -0.06 11.63 6.41
C GLU A 218 -0.91 10.79 5.43
N GLY A 219 -1.39 9.63 5.85
CA GLY A 219 -2.32 8.80 5.10
C GLY A 219 -3.66 9.47 4.84
N GLU A 220 -4.20 10.19 5.83
CA GLU A 220 -5.43 10.97 5.68
C GLU A 220 -5.25 12.12 4.68
N ALA A 221 -4.16 12.88 4.78
CA ALA A 221 -3.85 13.95 3.83
C ALA A 221 -3.63 13.41 2.41
N LEU A 222 -3.03 12.22 2.28
CA LEU A 222 -2.86 11.57 0.99
C LEU A 222 -4.20 11.11 0.38
N LEU A 223 -5.13 10.58 1.17
CA LEU A 223 -6.49 10.25 0.73
C LEU A 223 -7.24 11.48 0.22
N GLU A 224 -7.13 12.60 0.94
CA GLU A 224 -7.74 13.86 0.51
C GLU A 224 -7.17 14.33 -0.83
N TRP A 225 -5.83 14.28 -0.99
CA TRP A 225 -5.20 14.59 -2.27
C TRP A 225 -5.68 13.65 -3.38
N MET A 226 -5.74 12.34 -3.13
CA MET A 226 -6.18 11.33 -4.09
C MET A 226 -7.62 11.55 -4.56
N THR A 227 -8.51 12.00 -3.67
CA THR A 227 -9.91 12.33 -4.00
C THR A 227 -10.00 13.49 -5.00
N GLY A 228 -9.12 14.50 -4.86
CA GLY A 228 -9.07 15.63 -5.78
C GLY A 228 -8.37 15.34 -7.12
N HIS A 229 -7.65 14.21 -7.23
CA HIS A 229 -6.76 13.91 -8.36
C HIS A 229 -6.95 12.50 -8.94
N GLU A 230 -8.18 11.95 -8.89
CA GLU A 230 -8.44 10.57 -9.34
C GLU A 230 -7.95 10.29 -10.77
N ASP A 231 -7.96 11.27 -11.65
CA ASP A 231 -7.51 11.16 -13.05
C ASP A 231 -5.99 10.94 -13.17
N GLU A 232 -5.23 11.31 -12.15
CA GLU A 232 -3.77 11.22 -12.16
C GLU A 232 -3.25 9.85 -11.69
N TRP A 233 -4.06 9.08 -10.96
CA TRP A 233 -3.58 7.87 -10.33
C TRP A 233 -4.43 6.61 -10.57
N ARG A 234 -5.76 6.76 -10.82
CA ARG A 234 -6.62 5.63 -11.15
C ARG A 234 -6.58 5.33 -12.65
N GLY A 235 -6.15 4.13 -12.98
CA GLY A 235 -6.20 3.65 -14.36
C GLY A 235 -7.63 3.52 -14.90
N PRO A 236 -7.82 3.53 -16.23
CA PRO A 236 -9.14 3.30 -16.84
C PRO A 236 -9.62 1.88 -16.53
N SER A 237 -10.94 1.65 -16.71
CA SER A 237 -11.49 0.30 -16.69
C SER A 237 -10.76 -0.60 -17.68
N PRO A 238 -10.33 -1.80 -17.30
CA PRO A 238 -9.77 -2.78 -18.24
C PRO A 238 -10.83 -3.39 -19.17
N LEU A 239 -12.13 -3.25 -18.86
CA LEU A 239 -13.22 -3.74 -19.69
C LEU A 239 -13.51 -2.75 -20.83
N ARG A 240 -13.65 -3.27 -22.04
CA ARG A 240 -14.07 -2.50 -23.20
C ARG A 240 -15.60 -2.58 -23.35
N ASP A 241 -16.20 -1.64 -24.08
CA ASP A 241 -17.66 -1.57 -24.27
C ASP A 241 -18.27 -2.88 -24.79
N HIS A 242 -17.58 -3.61 -25.67
CA HIS A 242 -18.04 -4.90 -26.16
C HIS A 242 -18.05 -6.00 -25.07
N ASP A 243 -17.18 -5.91 -24.06
CA ASP A 243 -17.16 -6.85 -22.94
C ASP A 243 -18.36 -6.66 -22.02
N LEU A 244 -19.00 -5.49 -22.05
CA LEU A 244 -20.17 -5.15 -21.24
C LEU A 244 -21.47 -5.68 -21.83
N ALA A 245 -21.49 -5.93 -23.15
CA ALA A 245 -22.66 -6.36 -23.89
C ALA A 245 -22.93 -7.88 -23.82
N LEU A 246 -22.00 -8.68 -23.28
CA LEU A 246 -22.19 -10.11 -23.14
C LEU A 246 -23.08 -10.45 -21.93
N PRO A 247 -24.04 -11.36 -22.09
CA PRO A 247 -25.04 -11.74 -21.07
C PRO A 247 -24.43 -12.39 -19.84
#